data_bd4ef08eec0fcf2876c6b2c92cbced55
#
_entry.id   bd4ef08eec0fcf2876c6b2c92cbced55
#
_cell.length_a   1.000
_cell.length_b   1.000
_cell.length_c   1.000
_cell.angle_alpha   90.00
_cell.angle_beta   90.00
_cell.angle_gamma   90.00
#
_symmetry.space_group_name_H-M   'P 1'
#
loop_
_entity.id
_entity.type
_entity.pdbx_description
1 polymer ?
#
loop_
_entity_poly.entity_id
_entity_poly.type
_entity_poly.pdbx_seq_one_letter_code
_entity_poly.pdbx_strand_id
1 'polypeptide(L)'
;CGLNEENISSQISEALDDENNPLIVYQMHTGYEYDFEPNENDRFINHQPSNPFKLGISQRSIEMAHHAVDEGSDIVIQHHPHVLQGLELYNDKLIAHSLGNFIFDQNFPETWSSMILNANYEQSGFYDYKITPVYLHYYLPQIASGRLGNYILDYIAMQSRKLGTFIKVNRNSQNAEVTFSEPNYI
;
A
#
# COMPACT_ATOMS: atom_id res chain seq x y z
N CYS A 1 -1.51 -9.96 -21.21
CA CYS A 1 -0.33 -10.31 -20.39
C CYS A 1 -0.78 -10.39 -18.95
N GLY A 2 -0.61 -11.56 -18.30
CA GLY A 2 -0.87 -11.70 -16.87
C GLY A 2 0.32 -11.19 -16.06
N LEU A 3 0.08 -10.73 -14.83
CA LEU A 3 1.13 -10.41 -13.87
C LEU A 3 1.86 -11.71 -13.49
N ASN A 4 3.16 -11.78 -13.76
CA ASN A 4 4.06 -12.85 -13.37
C ASN A 4 5.49 -12.30 -13.24
N GLU A 5 6.36 -13.07 -12.61
CA GLU A 5 7.75 -12.69 -12.33
C GLU A 5 8.53 -12.31 -13.60
N GLU A 6 8.42 -13.10 -14.66
CA GLU A 6 9.11 -12.86 -15.93
C GLU A 6 8.76 -11.48 -16.53
N ASN A 7 7.48 -11.12 -16.51
CA ASN A 7 7.03 -9.81 -17.00
C ASN A 7 7.50 -8.68 -16.10
N ILE A 8 7.52 -8.88 -14.78
CA ILE A 8 8.03 -7.89 -13.81
C ILE A 8 9.52 -7.66 -14.06
N SER A 9 10.32 -8.73 -14.11
CA SER A 9 11.76 -8.64 -14.35
C SER A 9 12.08 -7.96 -15.69
N SER A 10 11.36 -8.32 -16.76
CA SER A 10 11.55 -7.71 -18.08
C SER A 10 11.29 -6.20 -18.08
N GLN A 11 10.18 -5.77 -17.45
CA GLN A 11 9.81 -4.35 -17.40
C GLN A 11 10.79 -3.52 -16.56
N ILE A 12 11.23 -4.07 -15.43
CA ILE A 12 12.19 -3.38 -14.56
C ILE A 12 13.56 -3.33 -15.22
N SER A 13 14.01 -4.43 -15.85
CA SER A 13 15.27 -4.45 -16.61
C SER A 13 15.27 -3.41 -17.73
N GLU A 14 14.19 -3.29 -18.49
CA GLU A 14 14.04 -2.27 -19.53
C GLU A 14 14.13 -0.84 -18.96
N ALA A 15 13.55 -0.62 -17.78
CA ALA A 15 13.62 0.67 -17.10
C ALA A 15 15.03 0.98 -16.56
N LEU A 16 15.75 -0.03 -16.07
CA LEU A 16 17.14 0.11 -15.58
C LEU A 16 18.16 0.38 -16.71
N ASP A 17 17.87 -0.08 -17.92
CA ASP A 17 18.74 0.16 -19.08
C ASP A 17 18.70 1.63 -19.57
N ASP A 18 17.73 2.43 -19.11
CA ASP A 18 17.68 3.87 -19.39
C ASP A 18 18.60 4.63 -18.42
N GLU A 19 19.77 5.05 -18.87
CA GLU A 19 20.76 5.82 -18.10
C GLU A 19 20.21 7.14 -17.52
N ASN A 20 19.07 7.64 -18.02
CA ASN A 20 18.39 8.84 -17.53
C ASN A 20 17.30 8.55 -16.50
N ASN A 21 17.06 7.29 -16.15
CA ASN A 21 16.00 6.90 -15.25
C ASN A 21 16.54 6.67 -13.82
N PRO A 22 16.56 7.71 -12.98
CA PRO A 22 17.20 7.64 -11.66
C PRO A 22 16.40 6.85 -10.63
N LEU A 23 15.08 6.67 -10.83
CA LEU A 23 14.16 6.04 -9.88
C LEU A 23 13.08 5.23 -10.58
N ILE A 24 12.78 4.05 -10.05
CA ILE A 24 11.76 3.16 -10.57
C ILE A 24 10.57 3.08 -9.59
N VAL A 25 9.42 3.62 -10.02
CA VAL A 25 8.14 3.43 -9.37
C VAL A 25 7.38 2.33 -10.09
N TYR A 26 7.29 1.15 -9.46
CA TYR A 26 6.59 0.02 -10.07
C TYR A 26 5.14 -0.02 -9.59
N GLN A 27 4.19 0.05 -10.51
CA GLN A 27 2.76 -0.04 -10.21
C GLN A 27 2.17 -1.33 -10.75
N MET A 28 1.40 -2.02 -9.93
CA MET A 28 0.75 -3.27 -10.34
C MET A 28 -0.70 -3.33 -9.87
N HIS A 29 -1.54 -3.97 -10.68
CA HIS A 29 -2.93 -4.22 -10.38
C HIS A 29 -3.08 -5.68 -10.00
N THR A 30 -3.24 -5.97 -8.72
CA THR A 30 -3.15 -7.33 -8.16
C THR A 30 -3.89 -7.46 -6.84
N GLY A 31 -4.14 -8.70 -6.43
CA GLY A 31 -4.86 -9.02 -5.21
C GLY A 31 -6.32 -9.38 -5.49
N TYR A 32 -7.10 -9.43 -4.44
CA TYR A 32 -8.55 -9.64 -4.51
C TYR A 32 -9.27 -8.37 -4.09
N GLU A 33 -10.43 -8.13 -4.66
CA GLU A 33 -11.29 -7.03 -4.22
C GLU A 33 -11.68 -7.22 -2.76
N TYR A 34 -11.61 -6.13 -1.99
CA TYR A 34 -12.03 -6.04 -0.59
C TYR A 34 -11.20 -6.87 0.41
N ASP A 35 -9.97 -7.17 0.06
CA ASP A 35 -9.02 -7.83 0.95
C ASP A 35 -8.42 -6.83 1.96
N PHE A 36 -8.68 -7.04 3.25
CA PHE A 36 -8.29 -6.09 4.32
C PHE A 36 -7.04 -6.47 5.10
N GLU A 37 -6.73 -7.74 5.21
CA GLU A 37 -5.66 -8.24 6.08
C GLU A 37 -4.69 -9.16 5.36
N PRO A 38 -3.41 -9.18 5.75
CA PRO A 38 -2.48 -10.20 5.30
C PRO A 38 -3.01 -11.60 5.64
N ASN A 39 -3.06 -12.49 4.67
CA ASN A 39 -3.54 -13.86 4.86
C ASN A 39 -2.52 -14.87 4.37
N GLU A 40 -1.90 -15.58 5.29
CA GLU A 40 -0.89 -16.60 5.01
C GLU A 40 -1.44 -17.87 4.30
N ASN A 41 -2.76 -18.02 4.21
CA ASN A 41 -3.40 -19.24 3.74
C ASN A 41 -4.01 -19.16 2.34
N ASP A 42 -3.77 -18.10 1.58
CA ASP A 42 -4.46 -17.83 0.30
C ASP A 42 -3.99 -18.66 -0.91
N ARG A 43 -3.34 -19.77 -0.68
CA ARG A 43 -2.85 -20.61 -1.79
C ARG A 43 -3.95 -21.20 -2.70
N PHE A 44 -5.24 -21.18 -2.29
CA PHE A 44 -6.28 -21.97 -2.96
C PHE A 44 -7.69 -21.40 -2.99
N ILE A 45 -7.94 -20.11 -2.89
CA ILE A 45 -9.32 -19.65 -2.94
C ILE A 45 -9.69 -19.19 -4.35
N ASN A 46 -10.21 -20.12 -5.11
CA ASN A 46 -10.89 -19.90 -6.40
C ASN A 46 -12.35 -19.46 -6.22
N HIS A 47 -12.74 -18.86 -5.13
CA HIS A 47 -14.13 -18.52 -4.90
C HIS A 47 -14.28 -17.20 -4.20
N GLN A 48 -15.31 -16.45 -4.57
CA GLN A 48 -15.79 -15.33 -3.79
C GLN A 48 -15.96 -15.79 -2.32
N PRO A 49 -15.35 -15.09 -1.38
CA PRO A 49 -15.43 -15.51 0.00
C PRO A 49 -16.88 -15.49 0.47
N SER A 50 -17.24 -16.48 1.24
CA SER A 50 -18.54 -16.53 1.95
C SER A 50 -18.71 -15.40 2.96
N ASN A 51 -17.65 -14.65 3.22
CA ASN A 51 -17.64 -13.43 4.00
C ASN A 51 -16.67 -12.44 3.33
N PRO A 52 -17.15 -11.41 2.60
CA PRO A 52 -16.32 -10.43 1.93
C PRO A 52 -15.45 -9.59 2.87
N PHE A 53 -15.58 -9.75 4.19
CA PHE A 53 -14.87 -9.00 5.21
C PHE A 53 -13.72 -9.80 5.88
N LYS A 54 -13.32 -10.93 5.34
CA LYS A 54 -12.28 -11.79 5.91
C LYS A 54 -11.00 -11.89 5.08
N LEU A 55 -10.71 -10.89 4.31
CA LEU A 55 -9.70 -11.01 3.28
C LEU A 55 -8.46 -10.20 3.64
N GLY A 56 -7.34 -10.86 3.51
CA GLY A 56 -6.02 -10.26 3.67
C GLY A 56 -5.35 -10.00 2.34
N ILE A 57 -4.20 -9.36 2.38
CA ILE A 57 -3.36 -9.20 1.19
C ILE A 57 -3.00 -10.59 0.70
N SER A 58 -3.28 -10.89 -0.57
CA SER A 58 -2.98 -12.20 -1.13
C SER A 58 -1.48 -12.47 -1.06
N GLN A 59 -1.11 -13.68 -0.66
CA GLN A 59 0.30 -14.10 -0.59
C GLN A 59 1.01 -13.88 -1.93
N ARG A 60 0.33 -14.16 -3.04
CA ARG A 60 0.87 -13.89 -4.37
C ARG A 60 1.12 -12.41 -4.64
N SER A 61 0.27 -11.51 -4.15
CA SER A 61 0.50 -10.06 -4.29
C SER A 61 1.72 -9.61 -3.53
N ILE A 62 1.95 -10.17 -2.33
CA ILE A 62 3.16 -9.91 -1.53
C ILE A 62 4.40 -10.42 -2.28
N GLU A 63 4.39 -11.67 -2.75
CA GLU A 63 5.50 -12.27 -3.48
C GLU A 63 5.86 -11.47 -4.74
N MET A 64 4.87 -11.03 -5.51
CA MET A 64 5.09 -10.20 -6.70
C MET A 64 5.66 -8.82 -6.36
N ALA A 65 5.22 -8.23 -5.25
CA ALA A 65 5.76 -6.94 -4.79
C ALA A 65 7.21 -7.07 -4.30
N HIS A 66 7.51 -8.12 -3.53
CA HIS A 66 8.88 -8.43 -3.12
C HIS A 66 9.77 -8.67 -4.33
N HIS A 67 9.31 -9.47 -5.30
CA HIS A 67 10.05 -9.71 -6.54
C HIS A 67 10.35 -8.40 -7.30
N ALA A 68 9.39 -7.48 -7.39
CA ALA A 68 9.62 -6.20 -8.04
C ALA A 68 10.67 -5.34 -7.31
N VAL A 69 10.72 -5.40 -5.97
CA VAL A 69 11.78 -4.74 -5.19
C VAL A 69 13.13 -5.40 -5.43
N ASP A 70 13.18 -6.73 -5.41
CA ASP A 70 14.43 -7.50 -5.60
C ASP A 70 15.01 -7.30 -7.02
N GLU A 71 14.16 -7.05 -8.02
CA GLU A 71 14.57 -6.71 -9.39
C GLU A 71 15.03 -5.24 -9.55
N GLY A 72 14.85 -4.37 -8.54
CA GLY A 72 15.40 -3.03 -8.52
C GLY A 72 14.41 -1.87 -8.47
N SER A 73 13.12 -2.12 -8.18
CA SER A 73 12.18 -1.02 -7.96
C SER A 73 12.51 -0.24 -6.70
N ASP A 74 12.39 1.08 -6.74
CA ASP A 74 12.61 1.96 -5.59
C ASP A 74 11.36 2.10 -4.71
N ILE A 75 10.19 1.91 -5.28
CA ILE A 75 8.90 1.86 -4.58
C ILE A 75 7.91 1.02 -5.38
N VAL A 76 7.08 0.23 -4.68
CA VAL A 76 6.02 -0.55 -5.31
C VAL A 76 4.67 -0.08 -4.81
N ILE A 77 3.73 0.15 -5.74
CA ILE A 77 2.36 0.56 -5.43
C ILE A 77 1.39 -0.44 -6.07
N GLN A 78 0.61 -1.11 -5.23
CA GLN A 78 -0.41 -2.05 -5.69
C GLN A 78 -1.79 -1.41 -5.67
N HIS A 79 -2.63 -1.85 -6.59
CA HIS A 79 -4.02 -1.43 -6.77
C HIS A 79 -4.91 -2.65 -6.97
N HIS A 80 -6.20 -2.49 -6.99
CA HIS A 80 -7.28 -3.45 -7.20
C HIS A 80 -8.13 -3.75 -5.97
N PRO A 81 -7.60 -3.89 -4.73
CA PRO A 81 -8.45 -4.25 -3.59
C PRO A 81 -9.56 -3.25 -3.28
N HIS A 82 -9.47 -2.01 -3.74
CA HIS A 82 -10.43 -0.92 -3.48
C HIS A 82 -10.56 -0.51 -2.01
N VAL A 83 -9.82 -1.13 -1.12
CA VAL A 83 -9.77 -0.85 0.31
C VAL A 83 -8.34 -0.54 0.73
N LEU A 84 -8.18 0.19 1.83
CA LEU A 84 -6.87 0.43 2.40
C LEU A 84 -6.25 -0.88 2.89
N GLN A 85 -4.99 -1.09 2.52
CA GLN A 85 -4.14 -2.14 3.06
C GLN A 85 -2.89 -1.54 3.71
N GLY A 86 -2.07 -2.39 4.34
CA GLY A 86 -0.86 -1.96 5.02
C GLY A 86 0.23 -1.47 4.06
N LEU A 87 1.16 -0.73 4.64
CA LEU A 87 2.44 -0.41 4.03
C LEU A 87 3.50 -1.37 4.56
N GLU A 88 4.43 -1.78 3.70
CA GLU A 88 5.52 -2.68 4.05
C GLU A 88 6.86 -2.07 3.69
N LEU A 89 7.82 -2.13 4.61
CA LEU A 89 9.22 -1.87 4.32
C LEU A 89 9.91 -3.20 4.07
N TYR A 90 10.28 -3.45 2.83
CA TYR A 90 10.99 -4.64 2.39
C TYR A 90 12.30 -4.24 1.72
N ASN A 91 13.43 -4.75 2.22
CA ASN A 91 14.78 -4.39 1.74
C ASN A 91 14.98 -2.87 1.62
N ASP A 92 14.55 -2.11 2.66
CA ASP A 92 14.60 -0.64 2.74
C ASP A 92 13.78 0.11 1.66
N LYS A 93 12.94 -0.59 0.91
CA LYS A 93 12.01 -0.01 -0.06
C LYS A 93 10.57 -0.11 0.44
N LEU A 94 9.75 0.89 0.11
CA LEU A 94 8.35 0.91 0.51
C LEU A 94 7.48 0.19 -0.52
N ILE A 95 6.63 -0.70 -0.01
CA ILE A 95 5.53 -1.32 -0.75
C ILE A 95 4.22 -0.79 -0.17
N ALA A 96 3.38 -0.18 -1.00
CA ALA A 96 2.01 0.17 -0.66
C ALA A 96 1.06 -0.88 -1.26
N HIS A 97 0.52 -1.78 -0.43
CA HIS A 97 -0.31 -2.88 -0.90
C HIS A 97 -1.67 -2.42 -1.44
N SER A 98 -2.27 -1.38 -0.87
CA SER A 98 -3.37 -0.63 -1.48
C SER A 98 -3.57 0.73 -0.81
N LEU A 99 -3.65 1.78 -1.61
CA LEU A 99 -3.94 3.13 -1.14
C LEU A 99 -5.46 3.39 -0.97
N GLY A 100 -6.31 2.40 -1.31
CA GLY A 100 -7.76 2.57 -1.40
C GLY A 100 -8.20 3.31 -2.67
N ASN A 101 -9.49 3.62 -2.74
CA ASN A 101 -10.06 4.41 -3.83
C ASN A 101 -9.72 5.90 -3.67
N PHE A 102 -9.72 6.67 -4.77
CA PHE A 102 -9.53 8.11 -4.71
C PHE A 102 -10.70 8.88 -5.34
N ILE A 103 -11.04 8.60 -6.61
CA ILE A 103 -12.28 9.05 -7.25
C ILE A 103 -12.91 7.80 -7.81
N PHE A 104 -13.96 7.29 -7.15
CA PHE A 104 -14.55 6.01 -7.51
C PHE A 104 -15.98 5.90 -7.00
N ASP A 105 -16.86 5.27 -7.76
CA ASP A 105 -18.31 5.21 -7.54
C ASP A 105 -18.79 3.95 -6.78
N GLN A 106 -17.91 3.29 -6.04
CA GLN A 106 -18.30 2.17 -5.17
C GLN A 106 -19.05 2.65 -3.93
N ASN A 107 -20.19 2.03 -3.68
CA ASN A 107 -21.07 2.39 -2.57
C ASN A 107 -20.96 1.40 -1.39
N PHE A 108 -19.74 0.98 -1.06
CA PHE A 108 -19.45 0.14 0.10
C PHE A 108 -18.65 0.97 1.10
N PRO A 109 -19.12 1.13 2.36
CA PRO A 109 -18.43 1.97 3.36
C PRO A 109 -16.95 1.65 3.55
N GLU A 110 -16.57 0.40 3.38
CA GLU A 110 -15.20 -0.09 3.50
C GLU A 110 -14.27 0.50 2.44
N THR A 111 -14.81 0.87 1.27
CA THR A 111 -14.06 1.44 0.16
C THR A 111 -13.94 2.96 0.22
N TRP A 112 -14.54 3.60 1.24
CA TRP A 112 -14.52 5.06 1.37
C TRP A 112 -13.29 5.58 2.12
N SER A 113 -12.58 4.73 2.84
CA SER A 113 -11.30 5.09 3.45
C SER A 113 -10.17 4.98 2.44
N SER A 114 -9.31 5.99 2.41
CA SER A 114 -8.20 6.10 1.48
C SER A 114 -7.04 6.87 2.11
N MET A 115 -5.92 6.98 1.40
CA MET A 115 -4.79 7.79 1.83
C MET A 115 -4.09 8.45 0.66
N ILE A 116 -3.44 9.58 0.94
CA ILE A 116 -2.39 10.14 0.09
C ILE A 116 -1.06 9.78 0.74
N LEU A 117 -0.20 9.11 -0.03
CA LEU A 117 1.16 8.82 0.34
C LEU A 117 2.09 9.83 -0.34
N ASN A 118 2.83 10.59 0.46
CA ASN A 118 3.86 11.49 -0.01
C ASN A 118 5.22 10.92 0.35
N ALA A 119 6.18 11.06 -0.54
CA ALA A 119 7.57 10.71 -0.30
C ALA A 119 8.49 11.78 -0.87
N ASN A 120 9.62 12.01 -0.22
CA ASN A 120 10.72 12.74 -0.81
C ASN A 120 11.63 11.75 -1.54
N TYR A 121 12.42 12.22 -2.48
CA TYR A 121 13.40 11.39 -3.17
C TYR A 121 14.74 12.09 -3.33
N GLU A 122 15.77 11.30 -3.35
CA GLU A 122 17.13 11.71 -3.71
C GLU A 122 17.81 10.58 -4.50
N GLN A 123 19.06 10.76 -4.89
CA GLN A 123 19.77 9.76 -5.68
C GLN A 123 19.84 8.36 -5.05
N SER A 124 19.73 8.27 -3.72
CA SER A 124 19.72 7.01 -2.95
C SER A 124 18.36 6.32 -2.90
N GLY A 125 17.27 6.96 -3.37
CA GLY A 125 15.91 6.43 -3.37
C GLY A 125 14.90 7.34 -2.67
N PHE A 126 13.74 6.77 -2.35
CA PHE A 126 12.65 7.46 -1.64
C PHE A 126 12.85 7.43 -0.13
N TYR A 127 12.46 8.51 0.53
CA TYR A 127 12.53 8.68 1.99
C TYR A 127 11.44 9.62 2.50
N ASP A 128 11.32 9.76 3.84
CA ASP A 128 10.39 10.68 4.53
C ASP A 128 8.93 10.48 4.08
N TYR A 129 8.48 9.22 4.17
CA TYR A 129 7.13 8.86 3.77
C TYR A 129 6.09 9.42 4.74
N LYS A 130 5.16 10.22 4.22
CA LYS A 130 4.07 10.84 4.98
C LYS A 130 2.71 10.40 4.46
N ILE A 131 1.82 10.09 5.39
CA ILE A 131 0.47 9.62 5.12
C ILE A 131 -0.52 10.70 5.53
N THR A 132 -1.39 11.07 4.59
CA THR A 132 -2.54 11.93 4.85
C THR A 132 -3.80 11.10 4.69
N PRO A 133 -4.65 10.99 5.74
CA PRO A 133 -5.87 10.19 5.66
C PRO A 133 -6.91 10.89 4.80
N VAL A 134 -7.58 10.10 3.97
CA VAL A 134 -8.61 10.56 3.03
C VAL A 134 -9.89 9.77 3.26
N TYR A 135 -11.03 10.40 3.05
CA TYR A 135 -12.33 9.78 3.06
C TYR A 135 -13.12 10.20 1.81
N LEU A 136 -13.75 9.25 1.15
CA LEU A 136 -14.59 9.52 0.00
C LEU A 136 -15.99 9.90 0.46
N HIS A 137 -16.40 11.14 0.17
CA HIS A 137 -17.74 11.62 0.43
C HIS A 137 -18.44 11.87 -0.92
N TYR A 138 -19.52 11.16 -1.17
CA TYR A 138 -20.19 11.14 -2.47
C TYR A 138 -19.20 10.92 -3.63
N TYR A 139 -18.35 9.88 -3.47
CA TYR A 139 -17.35 9.45 -4.47
C TYR A 139 -16.16 10.42 -4.69
N LEU A 140 -16.11 11.53 -3.96
CA LEU A 140 -15.04 12.52 -4.04
C LEU A 140 -14.13 12.46 -2.81
N PRO A 141 -12.80 12.48 -3.00
CA PRO A 141 -11.85 12.45 -1.90
C PRO A 141 -11.87 13.77 -1.11
N GLN A 142 -11.85 13.65 0.20
CA GLN A 142 -11.69 14.75 1.14
C GLN A 142 -10.67 14.34 2.21
N ILE A 143 -9.88 15.29 2.68
CA ILE A 143 -8.98 15.04 3.81
C ILE A 143 -9.82 14.67 5.02
N ALA A 144 -9.59 13.48 5.55
CA ALA A 144 -10.28 13.03 6.75
C ALA A 144 -9.69 13.71 7.99
N SER A 145 -10.54 14.27 8.83
CA SER A 145 -10.13 15.00 10.02
C SER A 145 -10.85 14.50 11.29
N GLY A 146 -10.38 14.94 12.46
CA GLY A 146 -10.96 14.60 13.74
C GLY A 146 -10.91 13.08 14.03
N ARG A 147 -12.00 12.52 14.52
CA ARG A 147 -12.07 11.09 14.87
C ARG A 147 -11.90 10.19 13.66
N LEU A 148 -12.46 10.57 12.51
CA LEU A 148 -12.39 9.78 11.29
C LEU A 148 -10.94 9.70 10.77
N GLY A 149 -10.24 10.84 10.71
CA GLY A 149 -8.85 10.86 10.30
C GLY A 149 -7.96 10.00 11.20
N ASN A 150 -8.13 10.14 12.52
CA ASN A 150 -7.38 9.31 13.48
C ASN A 150 -7.71 7.82 13.32
N TYR A 151 -8.98 7.45 13.10
CA TYR A 151 -9.36 6.07 12.87
C TYR A 151 -8.69 5.47 11.63
N ILE A 152 -8.66 6.21 10.52
CA ILE A 152 -8.00 5.77 9.29
C ILE A 152 -6.48 5.59 9.51
N LEU A 153 -5.84 6.53 10.19
CA LEU A 153 -4.40 6.45 10.49
C LEU A 153 -4.07 5.27 11.43
N ASP A 154 -4.88 5.05 12.46
CA ASP A 154 -4.72 3.91 13.38
C ASP A 154 -4.91 2.58 12.64
N TYR A 155 -5.88 2.52 11.71
CA TYR A 155 -6.10 1.36 10.87
C TYR A 155 -4.88 1.06 9.99
N ILE A 156 -4.35 2.06 9.28
CA ILE A 156 -3.14 1.90 8.45
C ILE A 156 -1.96 1.43 9.30
N ALA A 157 -1.75 2.03 10.48
CA ALA A 157 -0.68 1.65 11.39
C ALA A 157 -0.82 0.20 11.88
N MET A 158 -2.03 -0.23 12.19
CA MET A 158 -2.32 -1.61 12.60
C MET A 158 -2.04 -2.61 11.48
N GLN A 159 -2.47 -2.32 10.25
CA GLN A 159 -2.24 -3.20 9.11
C GLN A 159 -0.76 -3.27 8.73
N SER A 160 -0.06 -2.14 8.72
CA SER A 160 1.37 -2.09 8.43
C SER A 160 2.22 -2.84 9.46
N ARG A 161 1.81 -2.79 10.73
CA ARG A 161 2.49 -3.55 11.80
C ARG A 161 2.44 -5.06 11.57
N LYS A 162 1.37 -5.60 10.99
CA LYS A 162 1.26 -7.01 10.60
C LYS A 162 2.28 -7.41 9.52
N LEU A 163 2.73 -6.43 8.74
CA LEU A 163 3.77 -6.55 7.71
C LEU A 163 5.17 -6.15 8.24
N GLY A 164 5.33 -6.01 9.55
CA GLY A 164 6.61 -5.65 10.16
C GLY A 164 6.98 -4.16 10.04
N THR A 165 6.09 -3.31 9.56
CA THR A 165 6.34 -1.89 9.34
C THR A 165 5.69 -1.02 10.40
N PHE A 166 6.45 -0.07 10.94
CA PHE A 166 5.96 0.83 11.97
C PHE A 166 5.53 2.17 11.40
N ILE A 167 4.40 2.66 11.87
CA ILE A 167 3.85 3.95 11.48
C ILE A 167 3.61 4.79 12.73
N LYS A 168 4.25 5.94 12.76
CA LYS A 168 4.09 6.94 13.82
C LYS A 168 2.91 7.85 13.50
N VAL A 169 1.82 7.71 14.23
CA VAL A 169 0.63 8.54 14.07
C VAL A 169 0.78 9.84 14.86
N ASN A 170 0.66 10.98 14.18
CA ASN A 170 0.62 12.29 14.78
C ASN A 170 -0.82 12.81 14.83
N ARG A 171 -1.46 12.69 16.00
CA ARG A 171 -2.87 13.04 16.19
C ARG A 171 -3.15 14.55 16.13
N ASN A 172 -2.15 15.38 16.43
CA ASN A 172 -2.30 16.84 16.42
C ASN A 172 -2.33 17.39 15.00
N SER A 173 -1.42 16.93 14.14
CA SER A 173 -1.36 17.31 12.72
C SER A 173 -2.18 16.41 11.82
N GLN A 174 -2.78 15.33 12.38
CA GLN A 174 -3.62 14.37 11.64
C GLN A 174 -2.94 13.79 10.41
N ASN A 175 -1.71 13.37 10.57
CA ASN A 175 -0.92 12.66 9.58
C ASN A 175 -0.15 11.52 10.26
N ALA A 176 0.54 10.72 9.47
CA ALA A 176 1.43 9.70 9.98
C ALA A 176 2.70 9.62 9.14
N GLU A 177 3.75 9.04 9.72
CA GLU A 177 5.05 8.84 9.12
C GLU A 177 5.42 7.37 9.18
N VAL A 178 6.01 6.83 8.11
CA VAL A 178 6.61 5.48 8.13
C VAL A 178 7.95 5.56 8.84
N THR A 179 8.19 4.65 9.78
CA THR A 179 9.44 4.61 10.56
C THR A 179 10.11 3.25 10.43
N PHE A 180 11.45 3.25 10.41
CA PHE A 180 12.26 2.02 10.31
C PHE A 180 12.40 1.27 11.66
N SER A 181 11.90 1.85 12.74
CA SER A 181 11.92 1.25 14.08
C SER A 181 10.65 1.57 14.83
N GLU A 182 10.35 0.76 15.85
CA GLU A 182 9.20 1.00 16.70
C GLU A 182 9.28 2.39 17.34
N PRO A 183 8.23 3.23 17.18
CA PRO A 183 8.23 4.57 17.78
C PRO A 183 8.30 4.48 19.31
N ASN A 184 9.28 5.14 19.92
CA ASN A 184 9.29 5.34 21.36
C ASN A 184 8.18 6.35 21.70
N TYR A 185 7.07 5.86 22.20
CA TYR A 185 6.04 6.73 22.81
C TYR A 185 6.52 7.12 24.23
N ILE A 186 7.01 8.35 24.37
CA ILE A 186 7.32 8.97 25.67
C ILE A 186 6.05 9.62 26.21
#